data_bca45aa7834fb8fcf5d0fcdd0f104ea1
#
_entry.id   bca45aa7834fb8fcf5d0fcdd0f104ea1
#
_cell.length_a   1.000
_cell.length_b   1.000
_cell.length_c   1.000
_cell.angle_alpha   90.00
_cell.angle_beta   90.00
_cell.angle_gamma   90.00
#
_symmetry.space_group_name_H-M   'P 1'
#
loop_
_entity.id
_entity.type
_entity.pdbx_description
1 polymer ?
#
loop_
_entity_poly.entity_id
_entity_poly.type
_entity_poly.pdbx_seq_one_letter_code
_entity_poly.pdbx_strand_id
1 'polypeptide(L)'
;TAPITALRLEVLPDDRLPERGPGRCYYEGRKGDFFLSEFSVASKDRKWAIVNPTHSYGKISVGGGGANASNVIDGDGSSGWSTSGQTGKAHHLVLPLKEPIPANTKFSVQMLFERHFVVSLGRFRISVTSDLKSPVAKKHGAEVEAVLAHKPSSASKEQMNFLRRHYLESDPRWKKQRQPIDALR
;
A
#
# COMPACT_ATOMS: atom_id res chain seq x y z
N THR A 1 20.64 1.32 -16.93
CA THR A 1 19.65 1.42 -15.83
C THR A 1 20.25 2.19 -14.67
N ALA A 2 19.48 3.04 -13.99
CA ALA A 2 19.94 3.82 -12.84
C ALA A 2 19.90 2.98 -11.55
N PRO A 3 20.68 3.34 -10.50
CA PRO A 3 20.59 2.70 -9.18
C PRO A 3 19.18 2.84 -8.59
N ILE A 4 18.72 1.83 -7.84
CA ILE A 4 17.41 1.84 -7.20
C ILE A 4 17.56 2.41 -5.78
N THR A 5 16.82 3.47 -5.47
CA THR A 5 16.87 4.17 -4.17
C THR A 5 15.69 3.80 -3.26
N ALA A 6 14.59 3.33 -3.82
CA ALA A 6 13.43 2.87 -3.03
C ALA A 6 12.57 1.89 -3.83
N LEU A 7 11.78 1.11 -3.08
CA LEU A 7 10.72 0.26 -3.63
C LEU A 7 9.35 0.79 -3.18
N ARG A 8 8.33 0.50 -3.97
CA ARG A 8 6.92 0.71 -3.63
C ARG A 8 6.18 -0.61 -3.81
N LEU A 9 5.57 -1.08 -2.73
CA LEU A 9 4.63 -2.20 -2.76
C LEU A 9 3.21 -1.62 -2.81
N GLU A 10 2.49 -1.91 -3.87
CA GLU A 10 1.08 -1.58 -4.02
C GLU A 10 0.24 -2.84 -3.79
N VAL A 11 -0.74 -2.76 -2.92
CA VAL A 11 -1.76 -3.80 -2.71
C VAL A 11 -3.01 -3.38 -3.46
N LEU A 12 -3.47 -4.24 -4.35
CA LEU A 12 -4.46 -3.89 -5.37
C LEU A 12 -5.74 -4.70 -5.17
N PRO A 13 -6.93 -4.06 -5.27
CA PRO A 13 -8.19 -4.78 -5.26
C PRO A 13 -8.32 -5.68 -6.50
N ASP A 14 -9.04 -6.79 -6.35
CA ASP A 14 -9.35 -7.70 -7.46
C ASP A 14 -10.71 -8.36 -7.22
N ASP A 15 -11.58 -8.38 -8.24
CA ASP A 15 -12.92 -8.96 -8.15
C ASP A 15 -12.91 -10.48 -7.91
N ARG A 16 -11.78 -11.15 -8.19
CA ARG A 16 -11.58 -12.60 -7.96
C ARG A 16 -11.16 -12.91 -6.51
N LEU A 17 -10.82 -11.89 -5.71
CA LEU A 17 -10.43 -12.05 -4.33
C LEU A 17 -11.62 -11.81 -3.38
N PRO A 18 -11.60 -12.38 -2.16
CA PRO A 18 -12.67 -12.21 -1.20
C PRO A 18 -12.95 -10.72 -0.92
N GLU A 19 -14.21 -10.31 -0.96
CA GLU A 19 -14.68 -8.92 -0.74
C GLU A 19 -13.93 -7.88 -1.60
N ARG A 20 -13.42 -8.27 -2.78
CA ARG A 20 -12.60 -7.42 -3.64
C ARG A 20 -11.36 -6.84 -2.94
N GLY A 21 -10.90 -7.52 -1.89
CA GLY A 21 -9.71 -7.11 -1.16
C GLY A 21 -8.42 -7.40 -1.92
N PRO A 22 -7.28 -6.89 -1.46
CA PRO A 22 -5.98 -7.25 -2.01
C PRO A 22 -5.46 -8.59 -1.47
N GLY A 23 -6.02 -9.07 -0.36
CA GLY A 23 -5.58 -10.26 0.35
C GLY A 23 -6.45 -11.48 0.08
N ARG A 24 -5.94 -12.62 0.53
CA ARG A 24 -6.55 -13.94 0.35
C ARG A 24 -7.32 -14.43 1.57
N CYS A 25 -7.52 -13.59 2.59
CA CYS A 25 -8.27 -13.96 3.79
C CYS A 25 -9.71 -14.34 3.44
N TYR A 26 -10.09 -15.58 3.83
CA TYR A 26 -11.45 -16.06 3.67
C TYR A 26 -12.10 -16.44 5.01
N TYR A 27 -11.30 -16.99 5.94
CA TYR A 27 -11.71 -17.40 7.29
C TYR A 27 -10.88 -16.64 8.35
N GLU A 28 -11.40 -16.57 9.56
CA GLU A 28 -10.70 -16.12 10.77
C GLU A 28 -10.09 -14.70 10.71
N GLY A 29 -10.72 -13.83 9.96
CA GLY A 29 -10.36 -12.44 9.80
C GLY A 29 -11.34 -11.77 8.89
N ARG A 30 -11.10 -10.52 8.59
CA ARG A 30 -11.93 -9.82 7.63
C ARG A 30 -11.63 -10.34 6.23
N LYS A 31 -12.67 -10.81 5.52
CA LYS A 31 -12.51 -11.29 4.14
C LYS A 31 -11.78 -10.25 3.28
N GLY A 32 -10.86 -10.71 2.45
CA GLY A 32 -10.06 -9.87 1.58
C GLY A 32 -8.88 -9.16 2.24
N ASP A 33 -8.67 -9.35 3.56
CA ASP A 33 -7.50 -8.81 4.25
C ASP A 33 -6.23 -9.64 3.95
N PHE A 34 -5.11 -9.06 4.29
CA PHE A 34 -3.78 -9.66 4.36
C PHE A 34 -3.06 -9.17 5.62
N PHE A 35 -1.99 -9.83 5.98
CA PHE A 35 -1.10 -9.36 7.04
C PHE A 35 0.36 -9.59 6.63
N LEU A 36 1.03 -8.51 6.23
CA LEU A 36 2.44 -8.52 5.88
C LEU A 36 3.28 -8.31 7.14
N SER A 37 3.89 -9.37 7.65
CA SER A 37 4.75 -9.33 8.84
C SER A 37 6.07 -8.65 8.53
N GLU A 38 6.78 -9.13 7.49
CA GLU A 38 8.11 -8.63 7.16
C GLU A 38 8.30 -8.44 5.66
N PHE A 39 9.10 -7.44 5.31
CA PHE A 39 9.54 -7.15 3.95
C PHE A 39 11.06 -7.00 3.89
N SER A 40 11.71 -7.72 3.03
CA SER A 40 13.16 -7.60 2.87
C SER A 40 13.58 -7.64 1.42
N VAL A 41 14.76 -7.04 1.17
CA VAL A 41 15.39 -6.96 -0.15
C VAL A 41 16.82 -7.50 -0.02
N ALA A 42 17.16 -8.51 -0.81
CA ALA A 42 18.46 -9.13 -0.74
C ALA A 42 18.95 -9.64 -2.11
N SER A 43 20.26 -9.78 -2.26
CA SER A 43 20.90 -10.63 -3.25
C SER A 43 21.56 -11.82 -2.57
N LYS A 44 22.27 -12.64 -3.33
CA LYS A 44 23.03 -13.78 -2.78
C LYS A 44 23.98 -13.35 -1.68
N ASP A 45 24.63 -12.20 -1.82
CA ASP A 45 25.77 -11.79 -1.01
C ASP A 45 25.46 -10.57 -0.12
N ARG A 46 24.27 -9.98 -0.23
CA ARG A 46 23.94 -8.72 0.44
C ARG A 46 22.44 -8.57 0.73
N LYS A 47 22.12 -8.06 1.93
CA LYS A 47 20.80 -7.56 2.30
C LYS A 47 20.84 -6.02 2.33
N TRP A 48 19.85 -5.36 1.72
CA TRP A 48 19.71 -3.91 1.76
C TRP A 48 18.79 -3.49 2.91
N ALA A 49 19.29 -2.59 3.75
CA ALA A 49 18.50 -2.03 4.84
C ALA A 49 17.46 -1.05 4.28
N ILE A 50 16.21 -1.22 4.69
CA ILE A 50 15.12 -0.29 4.46
C ILE A 50 15.10 0.70 5.63
N VAL A 51 14.88 2.00 5.35
CA VAL A 51 14.87 3.07 6.35
C VAL A 51 13.62 3.93 6.20
N ASN A 52 13.06 4.36 7.33
CA ASN A 52 11.90 5.26 7.36
C ASN A 52 10.77 4.87 6.39
N PRO A 53 10.29 3.62 6.39
CA PRO A 53 9.21 3.22 5.52
C PRO A 53 7.93 4.00 5.86
N THR A 54 7.11 4.25 4.84
CA THR A 54 5.85 4.97 4.97
C THR A 54 4.72 4.24 4.28
N HIS A 55 3.47 4.53 4.62
CA HIS A 55 2.29 3.89 4.04
C HIS A 55 1.18 4.91 3.76
N SER A 56 0.34 4.64 2.76
CA SER A 56 -0.84 5.45 2.45
C SER A 56 -1.97 5.26 3.46
N TYR A 57 -2.09 4.05 4.01
CA TYR A 57 -3.06 3.65 5.02
C TYR A 57 -2.58 2.40 5.75
N GLY A 58 -2.85 2.31 7.06
CA GLY A 58 -2.53 1.14 7.87
C GLY A 58 -3.60 0.88 8.93
N LYS A 59 -4.12 -0.34 8.98
CA LYS A 59 -5.05 -0.83 10.01
C LYS A 59 -5.04 -2.34 10.06
N ILE A 60 -5.03 -2.91 11.27
CA ILE A 60 -5.15 -4.34 11.53
C ILE A 60 -6.60 -4.68 11.88
N SER A 61 -7.12 -5.81 11.45
CA SER A 61 -8.49 -6.26 11.72
C SER A 61 -8.68 -6.86 13.10
N VAL A 62 -7.68 -7.59 13.60
CA VAL A 62 -7.76 -8.40 14.83
C VAL A 62 -6.53 -8.17 15.70
N GLY A 63 -6.76 -8.09 17.01
CA GLY A 63 -5.70 -8.20 18.02
C GLY A 63 -5.03 -6.91 18.44
N GLY A 64 -5.54 -5.75 18.07
CA GLY A 64 -5.01 -4.44 18.53
C GLY A 64 -3.54 -4.21 18.15
N GLY A 65 -3.15 -3.00 17.97
CA GLY A 65 -1.80 -2.63 17.58
C GLY A 65 -1.81 -1.79 16.30
N GLY A 66 -0.82 -0.92 16.14
CA GLY A 66 -0.69 -0.08 14.96
C GLY A 66 -0.19 -0.88 13.75
N ALA A 67 -0.84 -0.70 12.61
CA ALA A 67 -0.34 -1.21 11.33
C ALA A 67 0.62 -0.19 10.70
N ASN A 68 1.73 0.06 11.36
CA ASN A 68 2.72 1.03 10.88
C ASN A 68 3.61 0.42 9.80
N ALA A 69 4.10 1.26 8.89
CA ALA A 69 5.04 0.81 7.87
C ALA A 69 6.36 0.27 8.48
N SER A 70 6.79 0.79 9.62
CA SER A 70 7.98 0.31 10.34
C SER A 70 7.89 -1.13 10.81
N ASN A 71 6.68 -1.63 11.03
CA ASN A 71 6.46 -3.00 11.50
C ASN A 71 6.87 -4.07 10.47
N VAL A 72 7.03 -3.71 9.19
CA VAL A 72 7.45 -4.69 8.17
C VAL A 72 8.97 -4.85 8.09
N ILE A 73 9.71 -4.20 8.99
CA ILE A 73 11.18 -4.26 9.05
C ILE A 73 11.72 -4.36 10.49
N ASP A 74 10.86 -4.63 11.49
CA ASP A 74 11.25 -4.63 12.91
C ASP A 74 11.75 -5.99 13.40
N GLY A 75 11.62 -7.05 12.61
CA GLY A 75 12.04 -8.39 12.94
C GLY A 75 11.06 -9.14 13.84
N ASP A 76 9.87 -8.58 14.08
CA ASP A 76 8.81 -9.21 14.87
C ASP A 76 7.69 -9.72 13.97
N GLY A 77 7.65 -11.02 13.71
CA GLY A 77 6.62 -11.65 12.88
C GLY A 77 5.18 -11.47 13.39
N SER A 78 5.01 -11.07 14.67
CA SER A 78 3.70 -10.77 15.26
C SER A 78 3.21 -9.34 14.95
N SER A 79 4.10 -8.44 14.59
CA SER A 79 3.81 -7.10 14.09
C SER A 79 3.73 -7.08 12.56
N GLY A 80 3.22 -6.01 11.96
CA GLY A 80 3.15 -5.93 10.50
C GLY A 80 2.25 -4.83 9.98
N TRP A 81 1.96 -4.92 8.68
CA TRP A 81 1.11 -3.97 7.96
C TRP A 81 -0.08 -4.68 7.30
N SER A 82 -1.24 -4.04 7.39
CA SER A 82 -2.48 -4.43 6.73
C SER A 82 -3.32 -3.18 6.39
N THR A 83 -4.30 -3.35 5.52
CA THR A 83 -5.22 -2.28 5.11
C THR A 83 -6.68 -2.62 5.44
N SER A 84 -6.91 -3.24 6.57
CA SER A 84 -8.22 -3.73 6.98
C SER A 84 -9.31 -2.65 6.95
N GLY A 85 -10.45 -3.01 6.39
CA GLY A 85 -11.59 -2.12 6.24
C GLY A 85 -11.53 -1.20 5.01
N GLN A 86 -10.56 -1.41 4.11
CA GLN A 86 -10.43 -0.68 2.85
C GLN A 86 -10.52 -1.62 1.63
N THR A 87 -11.37 -2.64 1.71
CA THR A 87 -11.67 -3.52 0.57
C THR A 87 -12.10 -2.70 -0.65
N GLY A 88 -11.69 -3.13 -1.83
CA GLY A 88 -11.96 -2.40 -3.08
C GLY A 88 -11.09 -1.17 -3.33
N LYS A 89 -10.14 -0.83 -2.43
CA LYS A 89 -9.24 0.32 -2.59
C LYS A 89 -7.77 -0.12 -2.65
N ALA A 90 -7.01 0.53 -3.51
CA ALA A 90 -5.56 0.34 -3.59
C ALA A 90 -4.84 1.15 -2.51
N HIS A 91 -3.87 0.53 -1.86
CA HIS A 91 -2.98 1.15 -0.89
C HIS A 91 -1.53 0.79 -1.18
N HIS A 92 -0.59 1.49 -0.55
CA HIS A 92 0.82 1.22 -0.81
C HIS A 92 1.74 1.50 0.39
N LEU A 93 2.86 0.77 0.41
CA LEU A 93 4.06 1.04 1.20
C LEU A 93 5.11 1.67 0.29
N VAL A 94 5.86 2.62 0.83
CA VAL A 94 7.09 3.13 0.24
C VAL A 94 8.24 2.77 1.16
N LEU A 95 9.27 2.17 0.61
CA LEU A 95 10.36 1.46 1.29
C LEU A 95 11.70 2.02 0.79
N PRO A 96 12.15 3.18 1.32
CA PRO A 96 13.44 3.77 0.96
C PRO A 96 14.58 2.88 1.43
N LEU A 97 15.62 2.78 0.62
CA LEU A 97 16.82 2.01 0.94
C LEU A 97 17.87 2.94 1.56
N LYS A 98 18.58 2.45 2.60
CA LYS A 98 19.70 3.17 3.22
C LYS A 98 20.82 3.43 2.22
N GLU A 99 21.06 2.45 1.36
CA GLU A 99 22.02 2.52 0.27
C GLU A 99 21.35 2.02 -1.01
N PRO A 100 21.58 2.69 -2.14
CA PRO A 100 20.99 2.28 -3.41
C PRO A 100 21.44 0.90 -3.85
N ILE A 101 20.55 0.14 -4.48
CA ILE A 101 20.93 -1.07 -5.21
C ILE A 101 21.62 -0.63 -6.51
N PRO A 102 22.86 -1.06 -6.77
CA PRO A 102 23.55 -0.69 -7.99
C PRO A 102 22.78 -1.11 -9.25
N ALA A 103 22.96 -0.35 -10.31
CA ALA A 103 22.41 -0.71 -11.62
C ALA A 103 22.77 -2.15 -12.04
N ASN A 104 21.87 -2.81 -12.72
CA ASN A 104 22.05 -4.19 -13.24
C ASN A 104 22.28 -5.27 -12.16
N THR A 105 22.00 -4.96 -10.88
CA THR A 105 22.07 -5.94 -9.81
C THR A 105 20.81 -6.83 -9.82
N LYS A 106 21.00 -8.15 -9.77
CA LYS A 106 19.91 -9.10 -9.52
C LYS A 106 19.63 -9.13 -8.01
N PHE A 107 18.38 -8.92 -7.62
CA PHE A 107 17.94 -8.99 -6.23
C PHE A 107 16.60 -9.71 -6.13
N SER A 108 16.28 -10.16 -4.96
CA SER A 108 14.99 -10.75 -4.59
C SER A 108 14.28 -9.88 -3.55
N VAL A 109 12.97 -9.90 -3.60
CA VAL A 109 12.09 -9.36 -2.57
C VAL A 109 11.46 -10.53 -1.84
N GLN A 110 11.54 -10.52 -0.53
CA GLN A 110 10.87 -11.49 0.33
C GLN A 110 9.79 -10.78 1.13
N MET A 111 8.59 -11.32 1.10
CA MET A 111 7.44 -10.92 1.89
C MET A 111 7.05 -12.08 2.81
N LEU A 112 7.03 -11.83 4.12
CA LEU A 112 6.69 -12.82 5.13
C LEU A 112 5.29 -12.54 5.66
N PHE A 113 4.48 -13.59 5.80
CA PHE A 113 3.10 -13.55 6.27
C PHE A 113 2.95 -14.60 7.36
N GLU A 114 3.22 -14.25 8.61
CA GLU A 114 3.24 -15.21 9.73
C GLU A 114 1.99 -15.15 10.60
N ARG A 115 1.30 -14.02 10.61
CA ARG A 115 0.14 -13.83 11.49
C ARG A 115 -1.17 -14.18 10.76
N HIS A 116 -2.22 -14.48 11.53
CA HIS A 116 -3.59 -14.74 11.04
C HIS A 116 -3.64 -15.85 9.97
N PHE A 117 -3.10 -17.03 10.30
CA PHE A 117 -3.13 -18.21 9.42
C PHE A 117 -2.50 -17.97 8.04
N VAL A 118 -1.40 -17.23 8.05
CA VAL A 118 -0.59 -17.01 6.84
C VAL A 118 -1.39 -16.35 5.71
N VAL A 119 -2.14 -15.32 6.04
CA VAL A 119 -2.98 -14.62 5.06
C VAL A 119 -2.13 -13.72 4.18
N SER A 120 -1.81 -14.21 3.00
CA SER A 120 -0.95 -13.54 2.01
C SER A 120 -1.72 -12.57 1.11
N LEU A 121 -0.95 -11.76 0.36
CA LEU A 121 -1.47 -10.95 -0.73
C LEU A 121 -1.94 -11.82 -1.90
N GLY A 122 -3.06 -11.45 -2.50
CA GLY A 122 -3.59 -12.06 -3.72
C GLY A 122 -3.21 -11.27 -4.97
N ARG A 123 -3.24 -9.93 -4.88
CA ARG A 123 -2.85 -9.05 -5.98
C ARG A 123 -2.01 -7.88 -5.47
N PHE A 124 -0.84 -7.72 -6.06
CA PHE A 124 0.08 -6.65 -5.73
C PHE A 124 0.95 -6.25 -6.91
N ARG A 125 1.62 -5.12 -6.79
CA ARG A 125 2.65 -4.66 -7.73
C ARG A 125 3.84 -4.11 -6.93
N ILE A 126 5.05 -4.40 -7.41
CA ILE A 126 6.28 -3.79 -6.90
C ILE A 126 6.82 -2.87 -8.00
N SER A 127 7.07 -1.63 -7.63
CA SER A 127 7.71 -0.62 -8.46
C SER A 127 8.98 -0.15 -7.79
N VAL A 128 9.93 0.37 -8.57
CA VAL A 128 11.19 0.91 -8.08
C VAL A 128 11.39 2.34 -8.57
N THR A 129 12.18 3.11 -7.84
CA THR A 129 12.59 4.45 -8.25
C THR A 129 14.09 4.63 -8.12
N SER A 130 14.65 5.53 -8.94
CA SER A 130 16.02 6.04 -8.85
C SER A 130 16.07 7.49 -8.37
N ASP A 131 14.96 8.04 -7.86
CA ASP A 131 14.96 9.40 -7.32
C ASP A 131 15.83 9.47 -6.07
N LEU A 132 16.71 10.47 -6.03
CA LEU A 132 17.62 10.71 -4.90
C LEU A 132 16.90 11.33 -3.68
N LYS A 133 15.72 11.91 -3.88
CA LYS A 133 14.88 12.36 -2.76
C LYS A 133 14.26 11.14 -2.10
N SER A 134 14.29 11.08 -0.77
CA SER A 134 13.61 10.01 -0.02
C SER A 134 12.11 10.06 -0.30
N PRO A 135 11.56 9.13 -1.08
CA PRO A 135 10.14 9.14 -1.40
C PRO A 135 9.34 8.75 -0.15
N VAL A 136 8.16 9.35 -0.01
CA VAL A 136 7.20 9.05 1.06
C VAL A 136 5.85 8.66 0.46
N ALA A 137 5.13 7.77 1.16
CA ALA A 137 3.80 7.40 0.76
C ALA A 137 2.85 8.59 0.92
N LYS A 138 2.07 8.86 -0.11
CA LYS A 138 0.99 9.84 -0.05
C LYS A 138 -0.30 9.16 0.41
N LYS A 139 -1.21 9.94 1.00
CA LYS A 139 -2.51 9.42 1.47
C LYS A 139 -3.49 9.12 0.32
N HIS A 140 -3.11 9.39 -0.90
CA HIS A 140 -3.94 9.17 -2.09
C HIS A 140 -3.62 7.84 -2.74
N GLY A 141 -4.62 7.20 -3.33
CA GLY A 141 -4.43 5.99 -4.14
C GLY A 141 -3.64 6.28 -5.42
N ALA A 142 -3.06 5.23 -6.00
CA ALA A 142 -2.24 5.33 -7.21
C ALA A 142 -2.95 6.01 -8.40
N GLU A 143 -4.26 5.82 -8.51
CA GLU A 143 -5.08 6.45 -9.57
C GLU A 143 -5.15 7.96 -9.41
N VAL A 144 -5.31 8.45 -8.17
CA VAL A 144 -5.31 9.90 -7.87
C VAL A 144 -3.92 10.49 -8.12
N GLU A 145 -2.87 9.79 -7.70
CA GLU A 145 -1.49 10.21 -7.94
C GLU A 145 -1.17 10.29 -9.44
N ALA A 146 -1.64 9.32 -10.22
CA ALA A 146 -1.44 9.32 -11.67
C ALA A 146 -2.07 10.56 -12.33
N VAL A 147 -3.28 10.95 -11.90
CA VAL A 147 -3.91 12.16 -12.42
C VAL A 147 -3.21 13.43 -11.94
N LEU A 148 -2.81 13.48 -10.65
CA LEU A 148 -2.09 14.62 -10.07
C LEU A 148 -0.67 14.80 -10.62
N ALA A 149 -0.07 13.77 -11.22
CA ALA A 149 1.24 13.86 -11.88
C ALA A 149 1.18 14.70 -13.19
N HIS A 150 0.00 14.87 -13.77
CA HIS A 150 -0.20 15.72 -14.94
C HIS A 150 -0.42 17.18 -14.54
N LYS A 151 -0.06 18.12 -15.44
CA LYS A 151 -0.38 19.53 -15.22
C LYS A 151 -1.91 19.69 -15.21
N PRO A 152 -2.49 20.51 -14.32
CA PRO A 152 -3.95 20.72 -14.27
C PRO A 152 -4.55 21.15 -15.60
N SER A 153 -3.80 21.91 -16.40
CA SER A 153 -4.21 22.38 -17.74
C SER A 153 -4.29 21.28 -18.80
N SER A 154 -3.70 20.11 -18.55
CA SER A 154 -3.72 18.96 -19.47
C SER A 154 -4.65 17.84 -19.01
N ALA A 155 -5.30 17.98 -17.85
CA ALA A 155 -6.22 16.99 -17.33
C ALA A 155 -7.54 16.99 -18.13
N SER A 156 -8.02 15.79 -18.50
CA SER A 156 -9.31 15.64 -19.18
C SER A 156 -10.47 16.00 -18.23
N LYS A 157 -11.65 16.24 -18.80
CA LYS A 157 -12.86 16.49 -18.02
C LYS A 157 -13.19 15.31 -17.08
N GLU A 158 -12.98 14.09 -17.54
CA GLU A 158 -13.18 12.86 -16.76
C GLU A 158 -12.19 12.80 -15.59
N GLN A 159 -10.91 13.12 -15.82
CA GLN A 159 -9.88 13.18 -14.78
C GLN A 159 -10.20 14.26 -13.73
N MET A 160 -10.64 15.42 -14.15
CA MET A 160 -11.08 16.49 -13.22
C MET A 160 -12.31 16.09 -12.42
N ASN A 161 -13.30 15.44 -13.03
CA ASN A 161 -14.47 14.92 -12.33
C ASN A 161 -14.08 13.80 -11.32
N PHE A 162 -13.14 12.94 -11.68
CA PHE A 162 -12.60 11.93 -10.79
C PHE A 162 -11.93 12.55 -9.56
N LEU A 163 -11.04 13.54 -9.74
CA LEU A 163 -10.39 14.26 -8.64
C LEU A 163 -11.41 14.98 -7.75
N ARG A 164 -12.40 15.63 -8.36
CA ARG A 164 -13.48 16.33 -7.62
C ARG A 164 -14.27 15.36 -6.75
N ARG A 165 -14.64 14.21 -7.30
CA ARG A 165 -15.34 13.15 -6.53
C ARG A 165 -14.49 12.65 -5.39
N HIS A 166 -13.21 12.32 -5.64
CA HIS A 166 -12.28 11.88 -4.63
C HIS A 166 -12.12 12.91 -3.49
N TYR A 167 -12.00 14.19 -3.84
CA TYR A 167 -11.93 15.28 -2.86
C TYR A 167 -13.20 15.35 -2.01
N LEU A 168 -14.38 15.35 -2.62
CA LEU A 168 -15.66 15.38 -1.90
C LEU A 168 -15.81 14.17 -0.97
N GLU A 169 -15.47 12.96 -1.43
CA GLU A 169 -15.52 11.73 -0.63
C GLU A 169 -14.52 11.72 0.53
N SER A 170 -13.44 12.49 0.44
CA SER A 170 -12.46 12.65 1.52
C SER A 170 -12.86 13.71 2.56
N ASP A 171 -13.77 14.65 2.24
CA ASP A 171 -14.21 15.71 3.13
C ASP A 171 -15.16 15.17 4.23
N PRO A 172 -14.82 15.33 5.53
CA PRO A 172 -15.67 14.88 6.63
C PRO A 172 -17.07 15.51 6.63
N ARG A 173 -17.19 16.76 6.14
CA ARG A 173 -18.48 17.47 6.04
C ARG A 173 -19.39 16.82 5.02
N TRP A 174 -18.85 16.46 3.87
CA TRP A 174 -19.56 15.74 2.83
C TRP A 174 -20.04 14.37 3.31
N LYS A 175 -19.19 13.62 4.00
CA LYS A 175 -19.55 12.32 4.60
C LYS A 175 -20.71 12.44 5.57
N LYS A 176 -20.69 13.45 6.43
CA LYS A 176 -21.77 13.71 7.40
C LYS A 176 -23.10 14.05 6.71
N GLN A 177 -23.06 14.87 5.67
CA GLN A 177 -24.27 15.25 4.91
C GLN A 177 -24.85 14.08 4.09
N ARG A 178 -24.00 13.16 3.66
CA ARG A 178 -24.41 12.00 2.88
C ARG A 178 -24.97 10.84 3.71
N GLN A 179 -24.63 10.76 5.00
CA GLN A 179 -25.09 9.68 5.89
C GLN A 179 -26.59 9.35 5.79
N PRO A 180 -27.52 10.33 5.79
CA PRO A 180 -28.95 10.02 5.68
C PRO A 180 -29.32 9.35 4.35
N ILE A 181 -28.64 9.71 3.27
CA ILE A 181 -28.87 9.13 1.92
C ILE A 181 -28.33 7.71 1.84
N ASP A 182 -27.13 7.48 2.41
CA ASP A 182 -26.51 6.15 2.43
C ASP A 182 -27.25 5.16 3.34
N ALA A 183 -27.96 5.65 4.35
CA ALA A 183 -28.82 4.83 5.22
C ALA A 183 -30.14 4.38 4.55
N LEU A 184 -30.54 5.00 3.43
CA LEU A 184 -31.73 4.67 2.66
C LEU A 184 -31.45 3.68 1.51
N ARG A 185 -30.21 3.26 1.32
CA ARG A 185 -29.75 2.32 0.29
C ARG A 185 -29.41 0.95 0.87
#